data_d84bc3a6bb9800e7d4e311fe30c5d52a
#
_entry.id   d84bc3a6bb9800e7d4e311fe30c5d52a
#
_cell.length_a   1.000
_cell.length_b   1.000
_cell.length_c   1.000
_cell.angle_alpha   90.00
_cell.angle_beta   90.00
_cell.angle_gamma   90.00
#
_symmetry.space_group_name_H-M   'P 1'
#
loop_
_entity.id
_entity.type
_entity.pdbx_description
1 polymer ?
#
loop_
_entity_poly.entity_id
_entity_poly.type
_entity_poly.pdbx_seq_one_letter_code
_entity_poly.pdbx_strand_id
1 'polypeptide(L)'
;MVDEQLKCTVVFDDVDGVLSKMYVTGENPEAVRGILRSVASVLTYYDKSKKFTWAVKHGYDDCTVRFFDGRAHTMPIGLIPRVTRYIRKTYGERVTVKITQAIREMYTPPHGKIPPERIAAFAESLHMYNKGDYLDALEEGKDVKKEDFALTLRPHQLKIAEEALNRRRVSILACTSAGKSMSMMVIARYLMERENRKVLVIVPNAALVEQLYENFWKDYGWEESESFCTLIHGKSKDKLPKKKIEELKRLSIGEELTLKKLTISTWQSLRLKSDSFFTVFDAVLVDEAHSAKGEELRDILAKCKNANNFKVGFSGTIPDAELGENTDGDSNHIDAGLIEGGLGPKVDVVRLHELIAQGILTPLEVKSIFIPYPMQLRPAICASATKYDVERGIVTENSSRKDVISMLFGSRITTDQNTVILFNFKEHLHEFTDFMKEKFPQFTYHIVEGDIDAVERNKISHIVEKSTANVIVATYGCMKQGVNIKLLHNLVMAEPIKSSYAVIQSMGRIVRKHPDKKVATVYDLVDDATYYTNPRNGGPGNIKYNYMVRHYYERVKYYAAEFLPIEEVHLDGVYEAKVTPDDIKSRRDKAAKSAEESQSRKKTSRKKAEIPDQYGGRTLFTR
;
A
#
# COMPACT_ATOMS: atom_id res chain seq x y z
N MET A 1 -13.29 48.43 8.95
CA MET A 1 -11.99 48.97 8.48
C MET A 1 -10.77 48.03 8.69
N VAL A 2 -10.95 46.79 9.19
CA VAL A 2 -9.84 45.82 9.37
C VAL A 2 -9.77 44.82 8.21
N ASP A 3 -10.77 44.73 7.33
CA ASP A 3 -10.91 43.67 6.32
C ASP A 3 -10.30 44.00 4.94
N GLU A 4 -9.98 45.27 4.63
CA GLU A 4 -9.44 45.64 3.31
C GLU A 4 -7.91 45.41 3.18
N GLN A 5 -7.19 45.26 4.28
CA GLN A 5 -5.69 45.17 4.28
C GLN A 5 -5.12 43.78 3.97
N LEU A 6 -5.93 42.78 3.66
CA LEU A 6 -5.47 41.37 3.48
C LEU A 6 -5.59 40.85 2.04
N LYS A 7 -5.69 41.72 1.02
CA LYS A 7 -5.70 41.27 -0.37
C LYS A 7 -4.32 40.77 -0.80
N CYS A 8 -4.15 39.45 -0.79
CA CYS A 8 -2.93 38.80 -1.27
C CYS A 8 -3.21 37.94 -2.51
N THR A 9 -2.20 37.81 -3.37
CA THR A 9 -2.22 36.86 -4.48
C THR A 9 -1.14 35.81 -4.26
N VAL A 10 -1.51 34.54 -4.31
CA VAL A 10 -0.60 33.39 -4.31
C VAL A 10 -0.49 32.84 -5.71
N VAL A 11 0.71 32.72 -6.23
CA VAL A 11 0.99 32.16 -7.55
C VAL A 11 1.88 30.94 -7.38
N PHE A 12 1.47 29.82 -7.98
CA PHE A 12 2.30 28.62 -8.11
C PHE A 12 2.88 28.57 -9.52
N ASP A 13 4.19 28.40 -9.60
CA ASP A 13 4.94 28.28 -10.84
C ASP A 13 5.82 27.03 -10.85
N ASP A 14 6.04 26.47 -12.03
CA ASP A 14 6.90 25.30 -12.21
C ASP A 14 8.38 25.69 -12.10
N VAL A 15 9.17 24.83 -11.46
CA VAL A 15 10.64 24.98 -11.38
C VAL A 15 11.32 24.00 -12.32
N ASP A 16 10.96 22.70 -12.26
CA ASP A 16 11.64 21.62 -12.97
C ASP A 16 10.72 20.43 -13.29
N GLY A 17 9.40 20.61 -13.19
CA GLY A 17 8.40 19.58 -13.37
C GLY A 17 8.19 18.65 -12.15
N VAL A 18 8.99 18.81 -11.10
CA VAL A 18 8.92 18.08 -9.83
C VAL A 18 8.56 19.03 -8.69
N LEU A 19 9.19 20.16 -8.64
CA LEU A 19 8.99 21.21 -7.64
C LEU A 19 8.24 22.40 -8.24
N SER A 20 7.35 22.98 -7.45
CA SER A 20 6.74 24.27 -7.72
C SER A 20 7.28 25.33 -6.78
N LYS A 21 7.37 26.55 -7.25
CA LYS A 21 7.69 27.72 -6.44
C LYS A 21 6.41 28.50 -6.13
N MET A 22 6.24 28.87 -4.88
CA MET A 22 5.11 29.65 -4.40
C MET A 22 5.52 31.10 -4.22
N TYR A 23 4.89 31.99 -4.96
CA TYR A 23 5.03 33.43 -4.81
C TYR A 23 3.80 33.97 -4.09
N VAL A 24 4.02 34.83 -3.09
CA VAL A 24 2.94 35.53 -2.39
C VAL A 24 3.19 37.03 -2.53
N THR A 25 2.21 37.75 -3.07
CA THR A 25 2.28 39.19 -3.25
C THR A 25 1.06 39.85 -2.58
N GLY A 26 1.27 41.03 -2.01
CA GLY A 26 0.22 41.81 -1.34
C GLY A 26 0.81 43.11 -0.79
N GLU A 27 -0.05 44.08 -0.51
CA GLU A 27 0.38 45.38 0.01
C GLU A 27 0.89 45.32 1.45
N ASN A 28 0.41 44.33 2.23
CA ASN A 28 0.82 44.14 3.62
C ASN A 28 1.91 43.04 3.73
N PRO A 29 3.16 43.38 4.05
CA PRO A 29 4.25 42.42 4.18
C PRO A 29 4.06 41.41 5.32
N GLU A 30 3.32 41.75 6.37
CA GLU A 30 3.02 40.81 7.45
C GLU A 30 2.02 39.75 7.02
N ALA A 31 1.01 40.13 6.24
CA ALA A 31 0.05 39.21 5.66
C ALA A 31 0.74 38.22 4.71
N VAL A 32 1.65 38.71 3.86
CA VAL A 32 2.48 37.88 2.96
C VAL A 32 3.29 36.87 3.76
N ARG A 33 4.02 37.32 4.80
CA ARG A 33 4.79 36.43 5.68
C ARG A 33 3.91 35.47 6.45
N GLY A 34 2.71 35.92 6.86
CA GLY A 34 1.70 35.09 7.54
C GLY A 34 1.27 33.91 6.70
N ILE A 35 0.96 34.11 5.41
CA ILE A 35 0.56 33.05 4.49
C ILE A 35 1.72 32.05 4.29
N LEU A 36 2.93 32.52 4.06
CA LEU A 36 4.12 31.67 3.89
C LEU A 36 4.37 30.81 5.13
N ARG A 37 4.32 31.39 6.32
CA ARG A 37 4.47 30.66 7.60
C ARG A 37 3.35 29.65 7.81
N SER A 38 2.12 30.01 7.48
CA SER A 38 0.96 29.13 7.61
C SER A 38 1.11 27.89 6.72
N VAL A 39 1.49 28.08 5.44
CA VAL A 39 1.75 26.95 4.51
C VAL A 39 2.94 26.12 5.00
N ALA A 40 4.03 26.74 5.44
CA ALA A 40 5.18 26.02 5.99
C ALA A 40 4.78 25.19 7.23
N SER A 41 3.97 25.74 8.12
CA SER A 41 3.50 25.05 9.33
C SER A 41 2.67 23.81 8.99
N VAL A 42 1.66 23.93 8.12
CA VAL A 42 0.78 22.81 7.75
C VAL A 42 1.44 21.75 6.88
N LEU A 43 2.59 22.06 6.28
CA LEU A 43 3.42 21.13 5.51
C LEU A 43 4.63 20.63 6.30
N THR A 44 4.68 20.84 7.61
CA THR A 44 5.72 20.34 8.52
C THR A 44 5.12 19.35 9.50
N TYR A 45 5.62 18.13 9.52
CA TYR A 45 5.14 17.03 10.34
C TYR A 45 6.24 16.50 11.26
N TYR A 46 5.86 16.13 12.48
CA TYR A 46 6.78 15.49 13.42
C TYR A 46 6.79 13.97 13.23
N ASP A 47 7.95 13.41 12.91
CA ASP A 47 8.13 11.96 12.72
C ASP A 47 8.61 11.28 14.01
N LYS A 48 7.67 10.75 14.80
CA LYS A 48 7.99 10.03 16.04
C LYS A 48 8.92 8.83 15.84
N SER A 49 8.96 8.23 14.64
CA SER A 49 9.82 7.09 14.35
C SER A 49 11.30 7.46 14.37
N LYS A 50 11.62 8.72 14.11
CA LYS A 50 12.98 9.25 14.13
C LYS A 50 13.50 9.58 15.53
N LYS A 51 12.64 9.74 16.53
CA LYS A 51 12.98 10.20 17.89
C LYS A 51 14.18 9.49 18.52
N PHE A 52 14.36 8.23 18.22
CA PHE A 52 15.45 7.41 18.79
C PHE A 52 16.60 7.18 17.80
N THR A 53 16.62 7.83 16.65
CA THR A 53 17.74 7.74 15.72
C THR A 53 18.98 8.44 16.26
N TRP A 54 20.16 8.04 15.79
CA TRP A 54 21.41 8.65 16.18
C TRP A 54 21.44 10.16 15.82
N ALA A 55 20.93 10.51 14.65
CA ALA A 55 20.91 11.91 14.17
C ALA A 55 20.12 12.82 15.11
N VAL A 56 18.94 12.36 15.58
CA VAL A 56 18.14 13.14 16.54
C VAL A 56 18.81 13.23 17.91
N LYS A 57 19.37 12.12 18.41
CA LYS A 57 20.07 12.11 19.71
C LYS A 57 21.29 13.05 19.77
N HIS A 58 21.87 13.39 18.61
CA HIS A 58 23.05 14.26 18.52
C HIS A 58 22.73 15.64 17.93
N GLY A 59 21.44 15.99 17.80
CA GLY A 59 21.00 17.31 17.33
C GLY A 59 21.15 17.57 15.83
N TYR A 60 21.40 16.52 15.02
CA TYR A 60 21.52 16.63 13.56
C TYR A 60 20.16 16.52 12.82
N ASP A 61 19.11 16.07 13.49
CA ASP A 61 17.73 15.95 12.95
C ASP A 61 16.76 16.33 14.08
N ASP A 62 15.79 17.16 13.76
CA ASP A 62 14.74 17.63 14.68
C ASP A 62 13.46 16.78 14.65
N CYS A 63 13.52 15.59 14.07
CA CYS A 63 12.38 14.70 13.84
C CYS A 63 11.31 15.29 12.91
N THR A 64 11.57 16.36 12.18
CA THR A 64 10.56 16.96 11.31
C THR A 64 10.73 16.53 9.86
N VAL A 65 9.60 16.40 9.17
CA VAL A 65 9.50 16.21 7.72
C VAL A 65 8.85 17.45 7.15
N ARG A 66 9.58 18.17 6.31
CA ARG A 66 9.12 19.42 5.71
C ARG A 66 8.88 19.23 4.22
N PHE A 67 7.67 19.50 3.77
CA PHE A 67 7.30 19.48 2.36
C PHE A 67 7.39 20.85 1.69
N PHE A 68 7.59 21.89 2.47
CA PHE A 68 7.78 23.28 1.99
C PHE A 68 9.14 23.80 2.44
N ASP A 69 9.97 24.20 1.47
CA ASP A 69 11.22 24.91 1.75
C ASP A 69 10.91 26.39 2.01
N GLY A 70 11.02 26.81 3.25
CA GLY A 70 10.71 28.19 3.65
C GLY A 70 11.72 29.23 3.16
N ARG A 71 12.89 28.83 2.63
CA ARG A 71 13.90 29.75 2.04
C ARG A 71 13.71 29.88 0.53
N ALA A 72 13.61 28.76 -0.16
CA ALA A 72 13.39 28.72 -1.60
C ALA A 72 11.92 28.96 -1.99
N HIS A 73 11.00 28.83 -1.04
CA HIS A 73 9.54 28.83 -1.24
C HIS A 73 9.08 27.73 -2.22
N THR A 74 9.72 26.57 -2.17
CA THR A 74 9.43 25.47 -3.07
C THR A 74 8.74 24.31 -2.36
N MET A 75 7.92 23.58 -3.11
CA MET A 75 7.25 22.36 -2.64
C MET A 75 6.98 21.39 -3.81
N PRO A 76 6.73 20.09 -3.56
CA PRO A 76 6.34 19.16 -4.61
C PRO A 76 5.07 19.62 -5.33
N ILE A 77 5.09 19.54 -6.67
CA ILE A 77 3.97 19.96 -7.54
C ILE A 77 2.67 19.22 -7.16
N GLY A 78 2.77 17.94 -6.82
CA GLY A 78 1.61 17.12 -6.45
C GLY A 78 0.82 17.64 -5.25
N LEU A 79 1.42 18.48 -4.39
CA LEU A 79 0.77 19.08 -3.23
C LEU A 79 0.01 20.39 -3.52
N ILE A 80 0.15 20.97 -4.72
CA ILE A 80 -0.53 22.23 -5.08
C ILE A 80 -2.05 22.17 -4.86
N PRO A 81 -2.77 21.11 -5.29
CA PRO A 81 -4.23 21.05 -5.07
C PRO A 81 -4.60 21.04 -3.60
N ARG A 82 -3.82 20.35 -2.75
CA ARG A 82 -4.01 20.30 -1.29
C ARG A 82 -3.78 21.68 -0.66
N VAL A 83 -2.67 22.33 -0.98
CA VAL A 83 -2.32 23.66 -0.46
C VAL A 83 -3.31 24.71 -0.96
N THR A 84 -3.73 24.66 -2.20
CA THR A 84 -4.76 25.55 -2.76
C THR A 84 -6.08 25.44 -1.98
N ARG A 85 -6.52 24.21 -1.67
CA ARG A 85 -7.73 23.97 -0.85
C ARG A 85 -7.57 24.54 0.56
N TYR A 86 -6.41 24.34 1.18
CA TYR A 86 -6.10 24.89 2.50
C TYR A 86 -6.15 26.42 2.50
N ILE A 87 -5.48 27.09 1.55
CA ILE A 87 -5.48 28.56 1.43
C ILE A 87 -6.90 29.09 1.26
N ARG A 88 -7.70 28.48 0.37
CA ARG A 88 -9.10 28.88 0.17
C ARG A 88 -9.96 28.69 1.40
N LYS A 89 -9.79 27.57 2.13
CA LYS A 89 -10.52 27.28 3.38
C LYS A 89 -10.15 28.28 4.49
N THR A 90 -8.86 28.65 4.60
CA THR A 90 -8.34 29.48 5.70
C THR A 90 -8.55 30.96 5.47
N TYR A 91 -8.36 31.42 4.24
CA TYR A 91 -8.31 32.86 3.92
C TYR A 91 -9.53 33.35 3.10
N GLY A 92 -10.32 32.42 2.52
CA GLY A 92 -11.48 32.76 1.72
C GLY A 92 -11.15 33.66 0.53
N GLU A 93 -11.97 34.66 0.28
CA GLU A 93 -11.82 35.63 -0.82
C GLU A 93 -10.68 36.65 -0.60
N ARG A 94 -10.10 36.69 0.59
CA ARG A 94 -8.97 37.58 0.93
C ARG A 94 -7.68 37.18 0.22
N VAL A 95 -7.59 35.95 -0.29
CA VAL A 95 -6.42 35.43 -1.00
C VAL A 95 -6.81 34.86 -2.35
N THR A 96 -6.35 35.48 -3.42
CA THR A 96 -6.50 34.97 -4.78
C THR A 96 -5.41 33.96 -5.08
N VAL A 97 -5.79 32.73 -5.48
CA VAL A 97 -4.82 31.71 -5.88
C VAL A 97 -4.80 31.60 -7.40
N LYS A 98 -3.62 31.78 -7.98
CA LYS A 98 -3.32 31.64 -9.41
C LYS A 98 -2.35 30.46 -9.63
N ILE A 99 -2.53 29.75 -10.72
CA ILE A 99 -1.68 28.64 -11.14
C ILE A 99 -1.22 28.98 -12.57
N THR A 100 0.10 28.91 -12.81
CA THR A 100 0.66 29.20 -14.14
C THR A 100 0.19 28.20 -15.18
N GLN A 101 0.30 28.56 -16.45
CA GLN A 101 -0.11 27.70 -17.56
C GLN A 101 0.67 26.38 -17.56
N ALA A 102 1.96 26.40 -17.30
CA ALA A 102 2.81 25.22 -17.22
C ALA A 102 2.29 24.18 -16.22
N ILE A 103 1.94 24.61 -14.99
CA ILE A 103 1.36 23.71 -13.98
C ILE A 103 -0.05 23.27 -14.37
N ARG A 104 -0.86 24.15 -14.95
CA ARG A 104 -2.22 23.82 -15.37
C ARG A 104 -2.23 22.69 -16.40
N GLU A 105 -1.31 22.71 -17.36
CA GLU A 105 -1.12 21.67 -18.37
C GLU A 105 -0.74 20.31 -17.79
N MET A 106 -0.13 20.28 -16.61
CA MET A 106 0.18 19.01 -15.90
C MET A 106 -1.06 18.35 -15.31
N TYR A 107 -2.15 19.07 -15.12
CA TYR A 107 -3.39 18.60 -14.49
C TYR A 107 -4.59 18.57 -15.43
N THR A 108 -4.42 18.92 -16.68
CA THR A 108 -5.50 18.96 -17.65
C THR A 108 -5.13 18.25 -18.95
N PRO A 109 -6.08 17.55 -19.61
CA PRO A 109 -5.84 16.97 -20.92
C PRO A 109 -5.54 18.03 -21.97
N PRO A 110 -4.68 17.75 -22.98
CA PRO A 110 -4.29 18.72 -24.01
C PRO A 110 -5.47 19.31 -24.80
N HIS A 111 -6.53 18.52 -24.99
CA HIS A 111 -7.71 18.89 -25.80
C HIS A 111 -8.97 19.10 -24.95
N GLY A 112 -8.79 19.46 -23.65
CA GLY A 112 -9.89 19.66 -22.72
C GLY A 112 -10.40 18.35 -22.11
N LYS A 113 -11.43 18.46 -21.25
CA LYS A 113 -11.98 17.32 -20.51
C LYS A 113 -12.53 16.26 -21.46
N ILE A 114 -12.14 14.99 -21.23
CA ILE A 114 -12.60 13.83 -21.99
C ILE A 114 -13.92 13.35 -21.38
N PRO A 115 -15.03 13.35 -22.14
CA PRO A 115 -16.31 12.85 -21.63
C PRO A 115 -16.27 11.35 -21.34
N PRO A 116 -16.97 10.87 -20.28
CA PRO A 116 -17.03 9.45 -19.94
C PRO A 116 -17.47 8.56 -21.11
N GLU A 117 -18.42 9.02 -21.92
CA GLU A 117 -18.94 8.30 -23.09
C GLU A 117 -17.86 8.04 -24.14
N ARG A 118 -16.93 8.98 -24.31
CA ARG A 118 -15.80 8.81 -25.24
C ARG A 118 -14.81 7.77 -24.73
N ILE A 119 -14.62 7.70 -23.40
CA ILE A 119 -13.76 6.68 -22.78
C ILE A 119 -14.43 5.31 -22.86
N ALA A 120 -15.75 5.23 -22.62
CA ALA A 120 -16.53 4.01 -22.76
C ALA A 120 -16.49 3.47 -24.19
N ALA A 121 -16.78 4.32 -25.18
CA ALA A 121 -16.73 3.95 -26.59
C ALA A 121 -15.32 3.49 -27.02
N PHE A 122 -14.26 4.11 -26.47
CA PHE A 122 -12.91 3.64 -26.71
C PHE A 122 -12.68 2.24 -26.09
N ALA A 123 -13.11 2.01 -24.85
CA ALA A 123 -12.98 0.70 -24.20
C ALA A 123 -13.75 -0.39 -24.96
N GLU A 124 -14.94 -0.10 -25.46
CA GLU A 124 -15.74 -1.01 -26.30
C GLU A 124 -15.04 -1.34 -27.61
N SER A 125 -14.39 -0.34 -28.25
CA SER A 125 -13.63 -0.53 -29.51
C SER A 125 -12.41 -1.45 -29.36
N LEU A 126 -12.01 -1.76 -28.13
CA LEU A 126 -10.92 -2.71 -27.87
C LEU A 126 -11.33 -4.18 -28.00
N HIS A 127 -12.64 -4.47 -28.10
CA HIS A 127 -13.21 -5.82 -28.22
C HIS A 127 -12.62 -6.81 -27.23
N MET A 128 -12.51 -6.40 -25.95
CA MET A 128 -11.95 -7.22 -24.90
C MET A 128 -12.85 -8.42 -24.59
N TYR A 129 -12.25 -9.57 -24.33
CA TYR A 129 -12.98 -10.79 -23.94
C TYR A 129 -12.15 -11.59 -22.94
N ASN A 130 -12.81 -12.43 -22.14
CA ASN A 130 -12.13 -13.34 -21.22
C ASN A 130 -11.60 -14.56 -21.99
N LYS A 131 -10.32 -14.51 -22.35
CA LYS A 131 -9.68 -15.55 -23.16
C LYS A 131 -9.57 -16.89 -22.42
N GLY A 132 -9.38 -16.88 -21.10
CA GLY A 132 -9.31 -18.10 -20.29
C GLY A 132 -10.64 -18.85 -20.34
N ASP A 133 -11.74 -18.19 -19.96
CA ASP A 133 -13.08 -18.80 -19.96
C ASP A 133 -13.50 -19.25 -21.40
N TYR A 134 -13.09 -18.50 -22.43
CA TYR A 134 -13.33 -18.88 -23.83
C TYR A 134 -12.60 -20.17 -24.22
N LEU A 135 -11.31 -20.30 -23.87
CA LEU A 135 -10.53 -21.50 -24.18
C LEU A 135 -11.03 -22.73 -23.40
N ASP A 136 -11.36 -22.54 -22.12
CA ASP A 136 -11.93 -23.62 -21.29
C ASP A 136 -13.25 -24.13 -21.91
N ALA A 137 -14.12 -23.24 -22.38
CA ALA A 137 -15.37 -23.63 -23.05
C ALA A 137 -15.14 -24.39 -24.37
N LEU A 138 -14.11 -24.02 -25.14
CA LEU A 138 -13.71 -24.74 -26.35
C LEU A 138 -13.17 -26.14 -26.02
N GLU A 139 -12.35 -26.27 -24.95
CA GLU A 139 -11.82 -27.56 -24.49
C GLU A 139 -12.95 -28.49 -24.01
N GLU A 140 -14.02 -27.92 -23.44
CA GLU A 140 -15.24 -28.65 -23.08
C GLU A 140 -16.12 -29.04 -24.30
N GLY A 141 -15.71 -28.67 -25.51
CA GLY A 141 -16.44 -29.00 -26.75
C GLY A 141 -17.67 -28.14 -27.01
N LYS A 142 -17.80 -26.97 -26.38
CA LYS A 142 -18.91 -26.03 -26.59
C LYS A 142 -18.71 -25.24 -27.89
N ASP A 143 -19.77 -25.07 -28.66
CA ASP A 143 -19.79 -24.16 -29.82
C ASP A 143 -20.02 -22.72 -29.34
N VAL A 144 -18.91 -22.00 -29.14
CA VAL A 144 -18.90 -20.64 -28.56
C VAL A 144 -18.05 -19.68 -29.40
N LYS A 145 -18.38 -18.40 -29.32
CA LYS A 145 -17.65 -17.31 -29.98
C LYS A 145 -16.98 -16.42 -28.93
N LYS A 146 -15.97 -15.64 -29.35
CA LYS A 146 -15.28 -14.67 -28.47
C LYS A 146 -16.24 -13.64 -27.87
N GLU A 147 -17.24 -13.25 -28.63
CA GLU A 147 -18.26 -12.27 -28.23
C GLU A 147 -19.10 -12.76 -27.04
N ASP A 148 -19.26 -14.08 -26.87
CA ASP A 148 -19.99 -14.68 -25.73
C ASP A 148 -19.26 -14.45 -24.40
N PHE A 149 -17.97 -14.12 -24.47
CA PHE A 149 -17.09 -13.84 -23.32
C PHE A 149 -16.65 -12.37 -23.28
N ALA A 150 -17.38 -11.47 -23.96
CA ALA A 150 -17.04 -10.06 -24.02
C ALA A 150 -16.90 -9.41 -22.63
N LEU A 151 -15.87 -8.61 -22.46
CA LEU A 151 -15.59 -7.84 -21.25
C LEU A 151 -15.86 -6.36 -21.49
N THR A 152 -16.65 -5.77 -20.60
CA THR A 152 -16.92 -4.34 -20.57
C THR A 152 -16.45 -3.72 -19.26
N LEU A 153 -16.07 -2.45 -19.28
CA LEU A 153 -15.77 -1.72 -18.05
C LEU A 153 -17.02 -1.56 -17.19
N ARG A 154 -16.93 -1.96 -15.94
CA ARG A 154 -17.94 -1.64 -14.93
C ARG A 154 -17.95 -0.13 -14.63
N PRO A 155 -19.05 0.44 -14.13
CA PRO A 155 -19.14 1.89 -13.86
C PRO A 155 -17.97 2.46 -13.05
N HIS A 156 -17.53 1.76 -11.99
CA HIS A 156 -16.39 2.18 -11.19
C HIS A 156 -15.06 2.06 -11.93
N GLN A 157 -14.88 1.09 -12.82
CA GLN A 157 -13.69 0.95 -13.65
C GLN A 157 -13.62 2.06 -14.72
N LEU A 158 -14.75 2.43 -15.30
CA LEU A 158 -14.86 3.60 -16.17
C LEU A 158 -14.52 4.87 -15.40
N LYS A 159 -15.01 5.00 -14.15
CA LYS A 159 -14.70 6.14 -13.28
C LYS A 159 -13.21 6.23 -12.96
N ILE A 160 -12.53 5.10 -12.70
CA ILE A 160 -11.07 5.06 -12.56
C ILE A 160 -10.38 5.62 -13.79
N ALA A 161 -10.78 5.19 -14.98
CA ALA A 161 -10.21 5.67 -16.24
C ALA A 161 -10.50 7.17 -16.47
N GLU A 162 -11.72 7.63 -16.17
CA GLU A 162 -12.12 9.04 -16.25
C GLU A 162 -11.24 9.93 -15.35
N GLU A 163 -11.10 9.57 -14.07
CA GLU A 163 -10.30 10.35 -13.11
C GLU A 163 -8.82 10.39 -13.52
N ALA A 164 -8.27 9.27 -13.98
CA ALA A 164 -6.89 9.20 -14.45
C ALA A 164 -6.65 10.08 -15.68
N LEU A 165 -7.47 9.91 -16.71
CA LEU A 165 -7.30 10.60 -18.01
C LEU A 165 -7.60 12.10 -17.91
N ASN A 166 -8.51 12.52 -17.04
CA ASN A 166 -8.88 13.93 -16.88
C ASN A 166 -8.03 14.69 -15.88
N ARG A 167 -7.53 14.03 -14.81
CA ARG A 167 -6.70 14.71 -13.79
C ARG A 167 -5.22 14.66 -14.09
N ARG A 168 -4.77 13.70 -14.87
CA ARG A 168 -3.36 13.54 -15.31
C ARG A 168 -2.35 13.28 -14.18
N ARG A 169 -2.50 13.94 -13.04
CA ARG A 169 -1.71 13.72 -11.81
C ARG A 169 -2.67 13.45 -10.67
N VAL A 170 -2.73 12.18 -10.25
CA VAL A 170 -3.71 11.72 -9.26
C VAL A 170 -3.29 10.40 -8.65
N SER A 171 -3.60 10.22 -7.38
CA SER A 171 -3.49 8.95 -6.65
C SER A 171 -4.89 8.37 -6.45
N ILE A 172 -5.23 7.34 -7.21
CA ILE A 172 -6.58 6.74 -7.21
C ILE A 172 -6.67 5.66 -6.15
N LEU A 173 -7.57 5.86 -5.18
CA LEU A 173 -7.99 4.83 -4.25
C LEU A 173 -9.15 4.04 -4.88
N ALA A 174 -8.90 2.77 -5.15
CA ALA A 174 -9.91 1.80 -5.52
C ALA A 174 -9.60 0.49 -4.78
N CYS A 175 -10.58 -0.07 -4.09
CA CYS A 175 -10.37 -1.23 -3.23
C CYS A 175 -9.75 -2.42 -3.98
N THR A 176 -9.17 -3.35 -3.22
CA THR A 176 -8.68 -4.61 -3.79
C THR A 176 -9.87 -5.35 -4.45
N SER A 177 -9.61 -6.00 -5.58
CA SER A 177 -10.64 -6.66 -6.41
C SER A 177 -11.63 -5.73 -7.15
N ALA A 178 -11.42 -4.40 -7.17
CA ALA A 178 -12.15 -3.48 -8.03
C ALA A 178 -11.83 -3.64 -9.54
N GLY A 179 -10.85 -4.47 -9.90
CA GLY A 179 -10.43 -4.65 -11.30
C GLY A 179 -9.58 -3.51 -11.85
N LYS A 180 -8.73 -2.92 -11.00
CA LYS A 180 -7.79 -1.84 -11.36
C LYS A 180 -6.95 -2.17 -12.61
N SER A 181 -6.49 -3.42 -12.74
CA SER A 181 -5.65 -3.88 -13.86
C SER A 181 -6.32 -3.64 -15.22
N MET A 182 -7.63 -3.89 -15.34
CA MET A 182 -8.39 -3.65 -16.56
C MET A 182 -8.50 -2.14 -16.88
N SER A 183 -8.78 -1.32 -15.87
CA SER A 183 -8.79 0.14 -16.04
C SER A 183 -7.41 0.66 -16.45
N MET A 184 -6.33 0.15 -15.86
CA MET A 184 -4.95 0.52 -16.21
C MET A 184 -4.61 0.15 -17.65
N MET A 185 -5.08 -1.01 -18.13
CA MET A 185 -4.91 -1.41 -19.54
C MET A 185 -5.60 -0.43 -20.47
N VAL A 186 -6.88 -0.11 -20.23
CA VAL A 186 -7.64 0.83 -21.05
C VAL A 186 -6.97 2.21 -21.05
N ILE A 187 -6.49 2.69 -19.89
CA ILE A 187 -5.75 3.95 -19.79
C ILE A 187 -4.46 3.89 -20.61
N ALA A 188 -3.66 2.83 -20.45
CA ALA A 188 -2.39 2.67 -21.18
C ALA A 188 -2.64 2.65 -22.70
N ARG A 189 -3.63 1.88 -23.17
CA ARG A 189 -4.01 1.83 -24.58
C ARG A 189 -4.53 3.19 -25.09
N TYR A 190 -5.36 3.89 -24.32
CA TYR A 190 -5.82 5.22 -24.68
C TYR A 190 -4.65 6.19 -24.90
N LEU A 191 -3.68 6.20 -23.97
CA LEU A 191 -2.49 7.05 -24.08
C LEU A 191 -1.64 6.69 -25.31
N MET A 192 -1.47 5.40 -25.59
CA MET A 192 -0.68 4.92 -26.72
C MET A 192 -1.35 5.17 -28.07
N GLU A 193 -2.66 4.92 -28.17
CA GLU A 193 -3.40 4.91 -29.45
C GLU A 193 -4.02 6.27 -29.79
N ARG A 194 -4.48 7.02 -28.78
CA ARG A 194 -5.14 8.33 -28.98
C ARG A 194 -4.21 9.52 -28.77
N GLU A 195 -3.22 9.38 -27.89
CA GLU A 195 -2.28 10.46 -27.59
C GLU A 195 -0.85 10.17 -28.07
N ASN A 196 -0.61 9.03 -28.67
CA ASN A 196 0.68 8.58 -29.23
C ASN A 196 1.83 8.64 -28.20
N ARG A 197 1.57 8.27 -26.91
CA ARG A 197 2.53 8.33 -25.83
C ARG A 197 3.30 7.03 -25.62
N LYS A 198 4.55 7.12 -25.14
CA LYS A 198 5.27 6.01 -24.52
C LYS A 198 4.89 5.94 -23.04
N VAL A 199 4.43 4.76 -22.60
CA VAL A 199 3.88 4.54 -21.27
C VAL A 199 4.79 3.63 -20.45
N LEU A 200 5.12 4.06 -19.23
CA LEU A 200 5.79 3.24 -18.22
C LEU A 200 4.78 2.81 -17.16
N VAL A 201 4.66 1.49 -16.93
CA VAL A 201 3.90 0.91 -15.83
C VAL A 201 4.86 0.37 -14.80
N ILE A 202 4.77 0.86 -13.58
CA ILE A 202 5.62 0.45 -12.45
C ILE A 202 4.81 -0.40 -11.50
N VAL A 203 5.32 -1.60 -11.21
CA VAL A 203 4.70 -2.57 -10.30
C VAL A 203 5.63 -2.93 -9.15
N PRO A 204 5.12 -3.42 -8.01
CA PRO A 204 5.92 -3.63 -6.80
C PRO A 204 6.89 -4.82 -6.87
N ASN A 205 6.64 -5.83 -7.72
CA ASN A 205 7.50 -7.03 -7.80
C ASN A 205 7.48 -7.69 -9.18
N ALA A 206 8.45 -8.58 -9.43
CA ALA A 206 8.62 -9.27 -10.71
C ALA A 206 7.43 -10.17 -11.08
N ALA A 207 6.81 -10.84 -10.12
CA ALA A 207 5.66 -11.69 -10.38
C ALA A 207 4.46 -10.89 -10.92
N LEU A 208 4.30 -9.64 -10.46
CA LEU A 208 3.25 -8.75 -10.97
C LEU A 208 3.57 -8.20 -12.37
N VAL A 209 4.84 -8.13 -12.80
CA VAL A 209 5.17 -7.79 -14.19
C VAL A 209 4.62 -8.86 -15.12
N GLU A 210 4.90 -10.13 -14.82
CA GLU A 210 4.38 -11.26 -15.59
C GLU A 210 2.85 -11.34 -15.52
N GLN A 211 2.27 -11.20 -14.33
CA GLN A 211 0.82 -11.26 -14.14
C GLN A 211 0.09 -10.15 -14.90
N LEU A 212 0.59 -8.90 -14.89
CA LEU A 212 -0.01 -7.83 -15.67
C LEU A 212 0.10 -8.08 -17.16
N TYR A 213 1.22 -8.62 -17.63
CA TYR A 213 1.40 -8.98 -19.01
C TYR A 213 0.38 -10.01 -19.45
N GLU A 214 0.23 -11.11 -18.70
CA GLU A 214 -0.75 -12.15 -18.96
C GLU A 214 -2.18 -11.59 -18.93
N ASN A 215 -2.55 -10.87 -17.85
CA ASN A 215 -3.88 -10.28 -17.70
C ASN A 215 -4.18 -9.20 -18.75
N PHE A 216 -3.16 -8.39 -19.17
CA PHE A 216 -3.40 -7.35 -20.18
C PHE A 216 -3.59 -7.92 -21.57
N TRP A 217 -2.87 -8.97 -21.89
CA TRP A 217 -2.81 -9.47 -23.26
C TRP A 217 -3.62 -10.74 -23.45
N LYS A 218 -3.38 -11.72 -22.58
CA LYS A 218 -3.99 -13.03 -22.74
C LYS A 218 -5.42 -13.05 -22.19
N ASP A 219 -5.61 -12.59 -20.95
CA ASP A 219 -6.91 -12.67 -20.30
C ASP A 219 -7.93 -11.67 -20.89
N TYR A 220 -7.46 -10.53 -21.41
CA TYR A 220 -8.35 -9.53 -22.02
C TYR A 220 -8.34 -9.55 -23.56
N GLY A 221 -7.73 -10.56 -24.17
CA GLY A 221 -7.78 -10.79 -25.61
C GLY A 221 -6.93 -9.86 -26.46
N TRP A 222 -5.92 -9.16 -25.89
CA TRP A 222 -5.02 -8.35 -26.69
C TRP A 222 -3.94 -9.20 -27.34
N GLU A 223 -4.18 -9.70 -28.54
CA GLU A 223 -3.33 -10.69 -29.22
C GLU A 223 -2.01 -10.12 -29.78
N GLU A 224 -1.98 -8.82 -30.15
CA GLU A 224 -0.81 -8.15 -30.74
C GLU A 224 0.19 -7.60 -29.71
N SER A 225 0.04 -7.99 -28.46
CA SER A 225 0.74 -7.40 -27.31
C SER A 225 2.27 -7.46 -27.41
N GLU A 226 2.82 -8.52 -27.98
CA GLU A 226 4.27 -8.71 -28.07
C GLU A 226 4.97 -7.61 -28.88
N SER A 227 4.28 -7.03 -29.86
CA SER A 227 4.82 -5.94 -30.69
C SER A 227 4.93 -4.60 -29.95
N PHE A 228 4.15 -4.40 -28.87
CA PHE A 228 4.01 -3.11 -28.18
C PHE A 228 4.65 -3.07 -26.79
N CYS A 229 4.97 -4.21 -26.14
CA CYS A 229 5.40 -4.25 -24.76
C CYS A 229 6.86 -4.66 -24.57
N THR A 230 7.55 -3.97 -23.69
CA THR A 230 8.84 -4.34 -23.12
C THR A 230 8.66 -4.68 -21.65
N LEU A 231 9.08 -5.89 -21.24
CA LEU A 231 9.09 -6.31 -19.84
C LEU A 231 10.49 -6.16 -19.28
N ILE A 232 10.62 -5.48 -18.14
CA ILE A 232 11.90 -5.30 -17.46
C ILE A 232 11.75 -5.75 -16.02
N HIS A 233 12.20 -6.95 -15.72
CA HIS A 233 12.33 -7.47 -14.38
C HIS A 233 13.53 -8.41 -14.31
N GLY A 234 14.12 -8.52 -13.14
CA GLY A 234 15.24 -9.40 -12.89
C GLY A 234 15.26 -9.81 -11.42
N LYS A 235 15.99 -10.86 -11.08
CA LYS A 235 16.28 -11.21 -9.68
C LYS A 235 17.26 -10.16 -9.11
N SER A 236 16.77 -8.92 -8.94
CA SER A 236 17.54 -7.85 -8.32
C SER A 236 17.70 -8.17 -6.84
N LYS A 237 18.94 -8.41 -6.39
CA LYS A 237 19.24 -8.47 -4.96
C LYS A 237 18.96 -7.08 -4.37
N ASP A 238 18.07 -6.99 -3.41
CA ASP A 238 17.62 -5.73 -2.80
C ASP A 238 18.74 -4.88 -2.17
N LYS A 239 19.92 -5.46 -1.96
CA LYS A 239 21.08 -4.81 -1.33
C LYS A 239 22.31 -4.87 -2.22
N LEU A 240 22.29 -4.16 -3.35
CA LEU A 240 23.50 -3.95 -4.14
C LEU A 240 24.36 -2.84 -3.55
N PRO A 241 25.70 -2.97 -3.53
CA PRO A 241 26.61 -1.88 -3.19
C PRO A 241 26.42 -0.69 -4.15
N LYS A 242 26.51 0.55 -3.64
CA LYS A 242 26.36 1.77 -4.46
C LYS A 242 27.24 1.76 -5.73
N LYS A 243 28.50 1.32 -5.61
CA LYS A 243 29.42 1.21 -6.75
C LYS A 243 28.88 0.29 -7.86
N LYS A 244 28.24 -0.84 -7.49
CA LYS A 244 27.65 -1.78 -8.48
C LYS A 244 26.40 -1.19 -9.13
N ILE A 245 25.61 -0.43 -8.39
CA ILE A 245 24.45 0.30 -8.94
C ILE A 245 24.92 1.31 -9.99
N GLU A 246 25.94 2.11 -9.71
CA GLU A 246 26.49 3.08 -10.68
C GLU A 246 27.08 2.41 -11.93
N GLU A 247 27.75 1.27 -11.77
CA GLU A 247 28.22 0.46 -12.91
C GLU A 247 27.07 0.00 -13.80
N LEU A 248 26.00 -0.55 -13.20
CA LEU A 248 24.81 -1.01 -13.94
C LEU A 248 24.11 0.13 -14.66
N LYS A 249 24.00 1.31 -14.05
CA LYS A 249 23.45 2.49 -14.73
C LYS A 249 24.25 2.88 -15.97
N ARG A 250 25.59 2.84 -15.90
CA ARG A 250 26.43 3.14 -17.06
C ARG A 250 26.23 2.13 -18.19
N LEU A 251 26.09 0.84 -17.87
CA LEU A 251 25.84 -0.21 -18.84
C LEU A 251 24.44 -0.12 -19.48
N SER A 252 23.51 0.59 -18.85
CA SER A 252 22.14 0.75 -19.37
C SER A 252 21.94 1.98 -20.28
N ILE A 253 23.00 2.73 -20.58
CA ILE A 253 22.93 3.87 -21.51
C ILE A 253 22.66 3.36 -22.93
N GLY A 254 21.63 3.92 -23.57
CA GLY A 254 21.20 3.51 -24.92
C GLY A 254 20.11 2.46 -24.94
N GLU A 255 19.78 1.80 -23.82
CA GLU A 255 18.66 0.84 -23.78
C GLU A 255 17.31 1.49 -24.10
N GLU A 256 17.16 2.81 -23.85
CA GLU A 256 15.95 3.57 -24.19
C GLU A 256 15.58 3.55 -25.65
N LEU A 257 16.55 3.32 -26.55
CA LEU A 257 16.35 3.27 -28.00
C LEU A 257 15.61 2.00 -28.44
N THR A 258 15.66 0.93 -27.66
CA THR A 258 15.03 -0.34 -27.95
C THR A 258 13.66 -0.51 -27.30
N LEU A 259 13.23 0.45 -26.49
CA LEU A 259 11.95 0.37 -25.77
C LEU A 259 10.77 0.54 -26.70
N LYS A 260 9.82 -0.36 -26.57
CA LYS A 260 8.52 -0.32 -27.24
C LYS A 260 7.62 0.77 -26.63
N LYS A 261 6.40 0.93 -27.15
CA LYS A 261 5.46 1.97 -26.67
C LYS A 261 5.02 1.77 -25.22
N LEU A 262 4.96 0.53 -24.74
CA LEU A 262 4.65 0.19 -23.35
C LEU A 262 5.83 -0.52 -22.71
N THR A 263 6.19 -0.08 -21.51
CA THR A 263 7.18 -0.76 -20.68
C THR A 263 6.55 -1.09 -19.33
N ILE A 264 6.61 -2.35 -18.91
CA ILE A 264 6.19 -2.80 -17.58
C ILE A 264 7.44 -3.20 -16.81
N SER A 265 7.65 -2.61 -15.64
CA SER A 265 8.86 -2.85 -14.84
C SER A 265 8.61 -2.76 -13.35
N THR A 266 9.54 -3.34 -12.57
CA THR A 266 9.60 -3.09 -11.12
C THR A 266 10.46 -1.87 -10.82
N TRP A 267 10.15 -1.15 -9.74
CA TRP A 267 11.00 -0.03 -9.31
C TRP A 267 12.43 -0.48 -8.94
N GLN A 268 12.59 -1.75 -8.46
CA GLN A 268 13.90 -2.33 -8.14
C GLN A 268 14.78 -2.47 -9.39
N SER A 269 14.19 -2.82 -10.53
CA SER A 269 14.92 -2.90 -11.80
C SER A 269 15.20 -1.49 -12.36
N LEU A 270 14.23 -0.58 -12.25
CA LEU A 270 14.35 0.78 -12.77
C LEU A 270 15.44 1.59 -12.06
N ARG A 271 15.66 1.41 -10.75
CA ARG A 271 16.75 2.11 -10.03
C ARG A 271 18.15 1.84 -10.61
N LEU A 272 18.28 0.79 -11.41
CA LEU A 272 19.54 0.38 -12.05
C LEU A 272 19.72 1.00 -13.43
N LYS A 273 18.76 1.78 -13.91
CA LYS A 273 18.79 2.42 -15.23
C LYS A 273 19.40 3.81 -15.18
N SER A 274 20.00 4.22 -16.30
CA SER A 274 20.54 5.58 -16.49
C SER A 274 19.42 6.62 -16.47
N ASP A 275 19.76 7.89 -16.28
CA ASP A 275 18.78 8.98 -16.30
C ASP A 275 18.16 9.17 -17.70
N SER A 276 18.92 8.92 -18.78
CA SER A 276 18.42 8.96 -20.17
C SER A 276 17.28 7.96 -20.40
N PHE A 277 17.33 6.80 -19.72
CA PHE A 277 16.26 5.78 -19.81
C PHE A 277 14.88 6.36 -19.49
N PHE A 278 14.78 7.31 -18.56
CA PHE A 278 13.52 7.86 -18.09
C PHE A 278 12.96 8.99 -18.97
N THR A 279 13.79 9.57 -19.84
CA THR A 279 13.39 10.72 -20.66
C THR A 279 12.48 10.38 -21.82
N VAL A 280 12.35 9.09 -22.18
CA VAL A 280 11.54 8.64 -23.30
C VAL A 280 10.07 8.40 -22.96
N PHE A 281 9.72 8.37 -21.68
CA PHE A 281 8.35 8.10 -21.24
C PHE A 281 7.54 9.38 -21.11
N ASP A 282 6.37 9.38 -21.74
CA ASP A 282 5.42 10.50 -21.76
C ASP A 282 4.31 10.34 -20.71
N ALA A 283 4.18 9.14 -20.13
CA ALA A 283 3.21 8.83 -19.08
C ALA A 283 3.74 7.74 -18.14
N VAL A 284 3.41 7.85 -16.86
CA VAL A 284 3.74 6.86 -15.82
C VAL A 284 2.47 6.43 -15.09
N LEU A 285 2.25 5.12 -15.02
CA LEU A 285 1.23 4.47 -14.20
C LEU A 285 1.94 3.68 -13.10
N VAL A 286 1.51 3.85 -11.85
CA VAL A 286 2.10 3.16 -10.69
C VAL A 286 1.03 2.28 -10.04
N ASP A 287 1.21 0.97 -10.14
CA ASP A 287 0.40 0.04 -9.33
C ASP A 287 0.94 -0.01 -7.91
N GLU A 288 0.05 -0.19 -6.94
CA GLU A 288 0.34 -0.11 -5.52
C GLU A 288 1.04 1.22 -5.13
N ALA A 289 0.38 2.32 -5.51
CA ALA A 289 0.87 3.70 -5.35
C ALA A 289 1.30 4.08 -3.92
N HIS A 290 0.80 3.36 -2.89
CA HIS A 290 1.29 3.52 -1.51
C HIS A 290 2.81 3.27 -1.36
N SER A 291 3.43 2.58 -2.34
CA SER A 291 4.88 2.39 -2.40
C SER A 291 5.65 3.67 -2.75
N ALA A 292 4.98 4.69 -3.32
CA ALA A 292 5.60 5.97 -3.68
C ALA A 292 6.02 6.82 -2.47
N LYS A 293 5.73 6.40 -1.24
CA LYS A 293 6.36 6.93 -0.04
C LYS A 293 7.85 6.58 0.07
N GLY A 294 8.33 5.54 -0.62
CA GLY A 294 9.74 5.14 -0.67
C GLY A 294 10.58 6.11 -1.53
N GLU A 295 11.79 6.42 -1.06
CA GLU A 295 12.69 7.37 -1.71
C GLU A 295 13.04 6.94 -3.14
N GLU A 296 13.39 5.69 -3.35
CA GLU A 296 13.80 5.17 -4.66
C GLU A 296 12.72 5.33 -5.74
N LEU A 297 11.44 5.04 -5.40
CA LEU A 297 10.35 5.22 -6.36
C LEU A 297 10.07 6.71 -6.63
N ARG A 298 10.20 7.57 -5.63
CA ARG A 298 10.08 9.02 -5.84
C ARG A 298 11.18 9.57 -6.74
N ASP A 299 12.42 9.09 -6.59
CA ASP A 299 13.54 9.46 -7.47
C ASP A 299 13.28 9.03 -8.92
N ILE A 300 12.73 7.83 -9.12
CA ILE A 300 12.32 7.36 -10.45
C ILE A 300 11.25 8.27 -11.03
N LEU A 301 10.21 8.60 -10.26
CA LEU A 301 9.15 9.51 -10.70
C LEU A 301 9.68 10.90 -11.05
N ALA A 302 10.65 11.41 -10.29
CA ALA A 302 11.30 12.69 -10.57
C ALA A 302 12.11 12.68 -11.86
N LYS A 303 12.76 11.55 -12.20
CA LYS A 303 13.52 11.39 -13.45
C LYS A 303 12.64 11.30 -14.70
N CYS A 304 11.39 10.84 -14.59
CA CYS A 304 10.43 10.81 -15.69
C CYS A 304 9.91 12.22 -16.01
N LYS A 305 10.78 13.10 -16.52
CA LYS A 305 10.47 14.53 -16.76
C LYS A 305 9.46 14.74 -17.88
N ASN A 306 9.53 13.97 -18.97
CA ASN A 306 8.57 14.08 -20.06
C ASN A 306 7.16 13.61 -19.67
N ALA A 307 7.05 12.77 -18.64
CA ALA A 307 5.78 12.34 -18.07
C ALA A 307 5.19 13.30 -17.03
N ASN A 308 5.69 14.53 -16.89
CA ASN A 308 5.21 15.45 -15.85
C ASN A 308 3.72 15.80 -15.97
N ASN A 309 3.16 15.70 -17.15
CA ASN A 309 1.74 15.89 -17.40
C ASN A 309 0.92 14.59 -17.34
N PHE A 310 1.50 13.44 -16.93
CA PHE A 310 0.76 12.22 -16.69
C PHE A 310 1.49 11.27 -15.72
N LYS A 311 1.20 11.40 -14.42
CA LYS A 311 1.71 10.50 -13.37
C LYS A 311 0.54 10.05 -12.50
N VAL A 312 0.06 8.84 -12.69
CA VAL A 312 -1.13 8.31 -12.02
C VAL A 312 -0.77 7.09 -11.19
N GLY A 313 -1.18 7.10 -9.94
CA GLY A 313 -1.03 5.97 -9.02
C GLY A 313 -2.35 5.28 -8.72
N PHE A 314 -2.31 3.96 -8.55
CA PHE A 314 -3.47 3.14 -8.19
C PHE A 314 -3.14 2.33 -6.94
N SER A 315 -4.04 2.31 -5.95
CA SER A 315 -3.87 1.46 -4.77
C SER A 315 -5.21 1.17 -4.11
N GLY A 316 -5.28 0.03 -3.40
CA GLY A 316 -6.38 -0.29 -2.49
C GLY A 316 -6.28 0.46 -1.15
N THR A 317 -5.13 1.08 -0.89
CA THR A 317 -4.83 1.73 0.39
C THR A 317 -3.94 2.94 0.16
N ILE A 318 -4.49 4.12 0.35
CA ILE A 318 -3.74 5.38 0.37
C ILE A 318 -4.12 6.08 1.66
N PRO A 319 -3.15 6.47 2.52
CA PRO A 319 -3.46 7.15 3.77
C PRO A 319 -4.28 8.41 3.55
N ASP A 320 -5.23 8.65 4.45
CA ASP A 320 -5.93 9.93 4.54
C ASP A 320 -5.09 10.92 5.35
N ALA A 321 -4.99 12.15 4.87
CA ALA A 321 -4.39 13.23 5.62
C ALA A 321 -4.97 14.56 5.14
N GLU A 322 -5.72 15.24 6.01
CA GLU A 322 -6.15 16.61 5.77
C GLU A 322 -5.11 17.61 6.31
N LEU A 323 -4.94 18.76 5.59
CA LEU A 323 -4.13 19.86 6.09
C LEU A 323 -4.87 20.59 7.21
N GLY A 324 -4.16 20.86 8.31
CA GLY A 324 -4.69 21.59 9.46
C GLY A 324 -5.04 20.72 10.67
N GLU A 325 -5.09 19.41 10.53
CA GLU A 325 -5.14 18.50 11.67
C GLU A 325 -3.70 18.24 12.16
N ASN A 326 -3.27 19.00 13.15
CA ASN A 326 -2.01 18.74 13.86
C ASN A 326 -2.18 17.51 14.75
N THR A 327 -2.15 16.32 14.12
CA THR A 327 -2.00 15.08 14.85
C THR A 327 -0.52 14.83 15.02
N ASP A 328 0.01 15.25 16.16
CA ASP A 328 1.40 15.01 16.56
C ASP A 328 1.78 13.54 16.38
N GLY A 329 2.59 13.28 15.34
CA GLY A 329 3.26 11.99 15.13
C GLY A 329 2.44 10.90 14.45
N ASP A 330 1.45 11.23 13.64
CA ASP A 330 0.82 10.26 12.75
C ASP A 330 1.64 10.11 11.45
N SER A 331 2.24 8.93 11.27
CA SER A 331 3.00 8.60 10.07
C SER A 331 2.15 8.65 8.79
N ASN A 332 0.83 8.55 8.90
CA ASN A 332 -0.09 8.57 7.76
C ASN A 332 -0.03 9.92 7.01
N HIS A 333 0.07 11.04 7.73
CA HIS A 333 0.19 12.37 7.12
C HIS A 333 1.46 12.52 6.30
N ILE A 334 2.58 11.99 6.82
CA ILE A 334 3.87 11.99 6.12
C ILE A 334 3.78 11.11 4.87
N ASP A 335 3.28 9.89 5.03
CA ASP A 335 3.13 8.93 3.93
C ASP A 335 2.21 9.50 2.81
N ALA A 336 1.08 10.10 3.18
CA ALA A 336 0.17 10.77 2.25
C ALA A 336 0.86 11.92 1.50
N GLY A 337 1.59 12.78 2.23
CA GLY A 337 2.34 13.90 1.63
C GLY A 337 3.42 13.43 0.65
N LEU A 338 4.11 12.33 0.96
CA LEU A 338 5.13 11.74 0.09
C LEU A 338 4.50 11.15 -1.20
N ILE A 339 3.39 10.45 -1.08
CA ILE A 339 2.66 9.85 -2.22
C ILE A 339 2.10 10.96 -3.12
N GLU A 340 1.35 11.89 -2.53
CA GLU A 340 0.75 12.99 -3.29
C GLU A 340 1.78 13.90 -3.93
N GLY A 341 2.89 14.16 -3.24
CA GLY A 341 3.99 14.96 -3.77
C GLY A 341 4.53 14.43 -5.09
N GLY A 342 4.65 13.11 -5.23
CA GLY A 342 5.13 12.46 -6.45
C GLY A 342 4.06 12.28 -7.54
N LEU A 343 2.86 11.88 -7.16
CA LEU A 343 1.81 11.43 -8.08
C LEU A 343 0.68 12.46 -8.25
N GLY A 344 0.29 13.16 -7.20
CA GLY A 344 -0.84 14.07 -7.18
C GLY A 344 -1.88 13.69 -6.12
N PRO A 345 -2.94 14.50 -5.97
CA PRO A 345 -3.91 14.36 -4.89
C PRO A 345 -4.62 13.01 -4.90
N LYS A 346 -4.98 12.54 -3.70
CA LYS A 346 -5.81 11.34 -3.55
C LYS A 346 -7.24 11.61 -4.04
N VAL A 347 -7.78 10.62 -4.76
CA VAL A 347 -9.20 10.56 -5.15
C VAL A 347 -9.75 9.18 -4.82
N ASP A 348 -10.78 9.13 -4.00
CA ASP A 348 -11.52 7.91 -3.69
C ASP A 348 -12.52 7.64 -4.81
N VAL A 349 -12.38 6.52 -5.49
CA VAL A 349 -13.26 6.14 -6.60
C VAL A 349 -14.26 5.09 -6.18
N VAL A 350 -13.79 4.05 -5.48
CA VAL A 350 -14.68 2.97 -5.02
C VAL A 350 -14.11 2.29 -3.78
N ARG A 351 -14.98 2.11 -2.78
CA ARG A 351 -14.72 1.41 -1.52
C ARG A 351 -15.22 -0.02 -1.56
N LEU A 352 -14.72 -0.85 -0.62
CA LEU A 352 -15.08 -2.27 -0.54
C LEU A 352 -16.58 -2.46 -0.29
N HIS A 353 -17.14 -1.74 0.68
CA HIS A 353 -18.55 -1.82 1.04
C HIS A 353 -19.49 -1.43 -0.11
N GLU A 354 -19.08 -0.49 -0.97
CA GLU A 354 -19.88 -0.09 -2.15
C GLU A 354 -19.99 -1.23 -3.16
N LEU A 355 -18.89 -1.96 -3.41
CA LEU A 355 -18.91 -3.11 -4.33
C LEU A 355 -19.65 -4.32 -3.75
N ILE A 356 -19.62 -4.50 -2.42
CA ILE A 356 -20.43 -5.50 -1.73
C ILE A 356 -21.90 -5.13 -1.85
N ALA A 357 -22.29 -3.89 -1.60
CA ALA A 357 -23.67 -3.42 -1.73
C ALA A 357 -24.22 -3.56 -3.15
N GLN A 358 -23.37 -3.39 -4.17
CA GLN A 358 -23.72 -3.60 -5.58
C GLN A 358 -23.75 -5.10 -5.97
N GLY A 359 -23.44 -6.02 -5.07
CA GLY A 359 -23.36 -7.45 -5.35
C GLY A 359 -22.23 -7.86 -6.29
N ILE A 360 -21.23 -6.99 -6.49
CA ILE A 360 -20.04 -7.26 -7.32
C ILE A 360 -19.04 -8.12 -6.55
N LEU A 361 -18.94 -7.90 -5.23
CA LEU A 361 -18.11 -8.67 -4.33
C LEU A 361 -18.98 -9.46 -3.34
N THR A 362 -18.42 -10.52 -2.78
CA THR A 362 -19.05 -11.33 -1.74
C THR A 362 -19.13 -10.55 -0.44
N PRO A 363 -20.26 -10.58 0.29
CA PRO A 363 -20.36 -10.03 1.64
C PRO A 363 -19.25 -10.56 2.55
N LEU A 364 -18.71 -9.69 3.41
CA LEU A 364 -17.59 -9.99 4.30
C LEU A 364 -17.97 -9.71 5.75
N GLU A 365 -17.69 -10.65 6.63
CA GLU A 365 -17.81 -10.50 8.08
C GLU A 365 -16.47 -10.74 8.78
N VAL A 366 -16.28 -10.12 9.94
CA VAL A 366 -15.08 -10.25 10.77
C VAL A 366 -15.47 -10.86 12.11
N LYS A 367 -14.80 -11.94 12.49
CA LYS A 367 -14.91 -12.58 13.80
C LYS A 367 -13.60 -12.42 14.55
N SER A 368 -13.59 -11.51 15.49
CA SER A 368 -12.41 -11.19 16.32
C SER A 368 -12.41 -12.09 17.54
N ILE A 369 -11.43 -12.99 17.63
CA ILE A 369 -11.35 -14.01 18.67
C ILE A 369 -10.30 -13.59 19.68
N PHE A 370 -10.73 -13.20 20.87
CA PHE A 370 -9.86 -12.79 21.97
C PHE A 370 -9.35 -14.00 22.74
N ILE A 371 -8.03 -14.17 22.76
CA ILE A 371 -7.30 -15.22 23.47
C ILE A 371 -6.76 -14.64 24.77
N PRO A 372 -7.37 -14.94 25.92
CA PRO A 372 -6.98 -14.38 27.20
C PRO A 372 -5.67 -14.98 27.71
N TYR A 373 -4.75 -14.14 28.17
CA TYR A 373 -3.51 -14.56 28.84
C TYR A 373 -3.68 -14.71 30.35
N PRO A 374 -2.91 -15.60 31.01
CA PRO A 374 -2.91 -15.74 32.45
C PRO A 374 -2.66 -14.41 33.17
N MET A 375 -3.42 -14.12 34.24
CA MET A 375 -3.37 -12.85 34.94
C MET A 375 -1.96 -12.51 35.46
N GLN A 376 -1.19 -13.51 35.88
CA GLN A 376 0.19 -13.32 36.36
C GLN A 376 1.16 -12.86 35.26
N LEU A 377 0.90 -13.14 33.99
CA LEU A 377 1.75 -12.74 32.86
C LEU A 377 1.41 -11.33 32.34
N ARG A 378 0.15 -10.88 32.46
CA ARG A 378 -0.34 -9.64 31.87
C ARG A 378 0.47 -8.40 32.27
N PRO A 379 0.81 -8.17 33.56
CA PRO A 379 1.64 -7.03 33.93
C PRO A 379 3.03 -7.04 33.28
N ALA A 380 3.63 -8.21 33.13
CA ALA A 380 4.95 -8.35 32.53
C ALA A 380 4.91 -8.08 31.01
N ILE A 381 3.88 -8.58 30.32
CA ILE A 381 3.66 -8.33 28.88
C ILE A 381 3.38 -6.85 28.62
N CYS A 382 2.54 -6.22 29.42
CA CYS A 382 2.16 -4.81 29.25
C CYS A 382 3.15 -3.81 29.83
N ALA A 383 4.27 -4.25 30.41
CA ALA A 383 5.24 -3.34 30.99
C ALA A 383 5.77 -2.35 29.94
N SER A 384 5.94 -1.07 30.35
CA SER A 384 6.39 0.00 29.44
C SER A 384 7.74 -0.26 28.76
N ALA A 385 8.57 -1.11 29.35
CA ALA A 385 9.86 -1.56 28.80
C ALA A 385 9.73 -2.71 27.81
N THR A 386 8.56 -3.36 27.69
CA THR A 386 8.36 -4.45 26.73
C THR A 386 8.27 -3.88 25.32
N LYS A 387 9.11 -4.40 24.42
CA LYS A 387 9.11 -4.02 23.00
C LYS A 387 8.16 -4.92 22.24
N TYR A 388 7.64 -4.41 21.12
CA TYR A 388 6.76 -5.15 20.21
C TYR A 388 7.32 -6.53 19.80
N ASP A 389 8.61 -6.60 19.47
CA ASP A 389 9.23 -7.87 19.04
C ASP A 389 9.29 -8.91 20.15
N VAL A 390 9.42 -8.48 21.41
CA VAL A 390 9.37 -9.39 22.58
C VAL A 390 7.96 -9.94 22.77
N GLU A 391 6.94 -9.07 22.74
CA GLU A 391 5.55 -9.50 22.84
C GLU A 391 5.16 -10.42 21.68
N ARG A 392 5.55 -10.07 20.44
CA ARG A 392 5.32 -10.90 19.27
C ARG A 392 5.92 -12.30 19.44
N GLY A 393 7.17 -12.42 19.92
CA GLY A 393 7.79 -13.71 20.20
C GLY A 393 7.01 -14.54 21.22
N ILE A 394 6.52 -13.92 22.30
CA ILE A 394 5.69 -14.61 23.31
C ILE A 394 4.40 -15.15 22.69
N VAL A 395 3.76 -14.33 21.86
CA VAL A 395 2.49 -14.67 21.20
C VAL A 395 2.67 -15.78 20.17
N THR A 396 3.71 -15.72 19.34
CA THR A 396 3.97 -16.73 18.30
C THR A 396 4.38 -18.08 18.87
N GLU A 397 5.07 -18.10 20.03
CA GLU A 397 5.41 -19.33 20.76
C GLU A 397 4.26 -19.91 21.59
N ASN A 398 3.12 -19.21 21.68
CA ASN A 398 1.97 -19.68 22.43
C ASN A 398 1.30 -20.86 21.73
N SER A 399 1.48 -22.07 22.27
CA SER A 399 0.92 -23.31 21.72
C SER A 399 -0.62 -23.32 21.67
N SER A 400 -1.28 -22.57 22.56
CA SER A 400 -2.74 -22.48 22.60
C SER A 400 -3.35 -21.85 21.34
N ARG A 401 -2.58 -21.07 20.57
CA ARG A 401 -3.06 -20.49 19.31
C ARG A 401 -3.46 -21.56 18.30
N LYS A 402 -2.67 -22.64 18.16
CA LYS A 402 -3.01 -23.75 17.26
C LYS A 402 -4.27 -24.47 17.70
N ASP A 403 -4.49 -24.59 19.01
CA ASP A 403 -5.71 -25.19 19.56
C ASP A 403 -6.94 -24.32 19.28
N VAL A 404 -6.84 -23.00 19.45
CA VAL A 404 -7.91 -22.05 19.08
C VAL A 404 -8.26 -22.15 17.60
N ILE A 405 -7.25 -22.18 16.72
CA ILE A 405 -7.49 -22.33 15.27
C ILE A 405 -8.15 -23.71 15.00
N SER A 406 -7.69 -24.77 15.66
CA SER A 406 -8.27 -26.10 15.49
C SER A 406 -9.74 -26.18 15.94
N MET A 407 -10.13 -25.42 16.96
CA MET A 407 -11.56 -25.32 17.36
C MET A 407 -12.43 -24.73 16.26
N LEU A 408 -11.90 -23.82 15.44
CA LEU A 408 -12.65 -23.27 14.29
C LEU A 408 -13.01 -24.37 13.28
N PHE A 409 -12.10 -25.31 13.02
CA PHE A 409 -12.31 -26.41 12.09
C PHE A 409 -13.33 -27.45 12.58
N GLY A 410 -13.56 -27.55 13.86
CA GLY A 410 -14.60 -28.43 14.42
C GLY A 410 -15.99 -27.79 14.49
N SER A 411 -16.07 -26.46 14.45
CA SER A 411 -17.31 -25.75 14.79
C SER A 411 -17.80 -24.75 13.73
N ARG A 412 -16.92 -24.15 12.94
CA ARG A 412 -17.25 -23.05 12.02
C ARG A 412 -16.72 -23.24 10.60
N ILE A 413 -15.60 -23.92 10.43
CA ILE A 413 -14.97 -24.23 9.15
C ILE A 413 -15.28 -25.67 8.79
N THR A 414 -15.97 -25.86 7.70
CA THR A 414 -16.53 -27.16 7.25
C THR A 414 -15.92 -27.59 5.92
N THR A 415 -16.10 -28.84 5.54
CA THR A 415 -15.49 -29.44 4.32
C THR A 415 -16.11 -28.93 3.01
N ASP A 416 -17.21 -28.22 3.06
CA ASP A 416 -17.79 -27.51 1.91
C ASP A 416 -17.15 -26.13 1.67
N GLN A 417 -16.11 -25.78 2.43
CA GLN A 417 -15.45 -24.49 2.39
C GLN A 417 -13.96 -24.63 2.07
N ASN A 418 -13.39 -23.58 1.46
CA ASN A 418 -11.95 -23.38 1.30
C ASN A 418 -11.47 -22.28 2.23
N THR A 419 -10.34 -22.52 2.88
CA THR A 419 -9.78 -21.64 3.91
C THR A 419 -8.35 -21.26 3.60
N VAL A 420 -7.97 -20.01 3.84
CA VAL A 420 -6.56 -19.59 3.86
C VAL A 420 -6.16 -19.20 5.27
N ILE A 421 -4.99 -19.68 5.71
CA ILE A 421 -4.42 -19.42 7.04
C ILE A 421 -3.08 -18.72 6.84
N LEU A 422 -2.88 -17.57 7.50
CA LEU A 422 -1.71 -16.71 7.27
C LEU A 422 -0.77 -16.67 8.46
N PHE A 423 0.51 -16.90 8.17
CA PHE A 423 1.63 -16.88 9.11
C PHE A 423 2.67 -15.83 8.74
N ASN A 424 3.47 -15.39 9.71
CA ASN A 424 4.65 -14.56 9.48
C ASN A 424 5.91 -15.40 9.24
N PHE A 425 5.99 -16.58 9.88
CA PHE A 425 7.17 -17.43 9.91
C PHE A 425 6.91 -18.79 9.26
N LYS A 426 7.87 -19.25 8.43
CA LYS A 426 7.79 -20.53 7.73
C LYS A 426 7.78 -21.73 8.69
N GLU A 427 8.59 -21.68 9.74
CA GLU A 427 8.70 -22.76 10.73
C GLU A 427 7.35 -23.03 11.41
N HIS A 428 6.67 -22.00 11.89
CA HIS A 428 5.34 -22.13 12.50
C HIS A 428 4.27 -22.61 11.51
N LEU A 429 4.38 -22.20 10.25
CA LEU A 429 3.49 -22.63 9.18
C LEU A 429 3.59 -24.16 8.97
N HIS A 430 4.80 -24.71 8.89
CA HIS A 430 5.02 -26.15 8.70
C HIS A 430 4.54 -26.95 9.92
N GLU A 431 4.99 -26.57 11.14
CA GLU A 431 4.56 -27.22 12.39
C GLU A 431 3.03 -27.24 12.54
N PHE A 432 2.38 -26.12 12.23
CA PHE A 432 0.93 -26.02 12.24
C PHE A 432 0.27 -26.93 11.20
N THR A 433 0.81 -26.98 10.00
CA THR A 433 0.26 -27.81 8.90
C THR A 433 0.30 -29.29 9.26
N ASP A 434 1.39 -29.76 9.84
CA ASP A 434 1.52 -31.15 10.24
C ASP A 434 0.55 -31.50 11.38
N PHE A 435 0.40 -30.62 12.38
CA PHE A 435 -0.60 -30.75 13.43
C PHE A 435 -2.03 -30.83 12.88
N MET A 436 -2.36 -30.01 11.89
CA MET A 436 -3.71 -29.99 11.31
C MET A 436 -3.99 -31.20 10.42
N LYS A 437 -3.01 -31.70 9.69
CA LYS A 437 -3.14 -32.93 8.88
C LYS A 437 -3.46 -34.14 9.76
N GLU A 438 -2.82 -34.24 10.91
CA GLU A 438 -3.08 -35.31 11.87
C GLU A 438 -4.49 -35.19 12.47
N LYS A 439 -4.87 -33.97 12.88
CA LYS A 439 -6.13 -33.73 13.60
C LYS A 439 -7.37 -33.68 12.70
N PHE A 440 -7.22 -33.20 11.46
CA PHE A 440 -8.31 -33.01 10.49
C PHE A 440 -7.93 -33.55 9.10
N PRO A 441 -7.75 -34.88 8.97
CA PRO A 441 -7.32 -35.52 7.73
C PRO A 441 -8.33 -35.41 6.57
N GLN A 442 -9.56 -34.96 6.84
CA GLN A 442 -10.59 -34.75 5.83
C GLN A 442 -10.37 -33.50 4.98
N PHE A 443 -9.41 -32.63 5.34
CA PHE A 443 -9.02 -31.48 4.54
C PHE A 443 -7.74 -31.72 3.75
N THR A 444 -7.64 -31.10 2.57
CA THR A 444 -6.41 -31.08 1.77
C THR A 444 -5.60 -29.82 2.05
N TYR A 445 -4.35 -29.98 2.45
CA TYR A 445 -3.48 -28.87 2.85
C TYR A 445 -2.47 -28.53 1.76
N HIS A 446 -2.44 -27.26 1.36
CA HIS A 446 -1.51 -26.69 0.38
C HIS A 446 -0.64 -25.65 1.06
N ILE A 447 0.67 -25.86 1.05
CA ILE A 447 1.64 -24.88 1.59
C ILE A 447 2.03 -23.92 0.48
N VAL A 448 1.92 -22.61 0.75
CA VAL A 448 2.31 -21.55 -0.19
C VAL A 448 3.28 -20.59 0.49
N GLU A 449 4.56 -20.74 0.17
CA GLU A 449 5.63 -19.90 0.67
C GLU A 449 6.45 -19.25 -0.44
N GLY A 450 7.41 -18.35 -0.08
CA GLY A 450 8.08 -17.47 -1.04
C GLY A 450 8.89 -18.17 -2.13
N ASP A 451 9.29 -19.42 -1.91
CA ASP A 451 10.15 -20.19 -2.80
C ASP A 451 9.37 -21.03 -3.84
N ILE A 452 8.04 -21.08 -3.71
CA ILE A 452 7.18 -21.80 -4.68
C ILE A 452 7.11 -21.00 -5.98
N ASP A 453 7.34 -21.68 -7.10
CA ASP A 453 7.27 -21.07 -8.41
C ASP A 453 5.83 -20.70 -8.84
N ALA A 454 5.72 -19.90 -9.89
CA ALA A 454 4.42 -19.42 -10.37
C ALA A 454 3.55 -20.57 -10.94
N VAL A 455 4.18 -21.61 -11.51
CA VAL A 455 3.47 -22.76 -12.11
C VAL A 455 2.76 -23.56 -11.01
N GLU A 456 3.46 -23.82 -9.91
CA GLU A 456 2.91 -24.57 -8.78
C GLU A 456 1.79 -23.79 -8.08
N ARG A 457 1.95 -22.47 -7.91
CA ARG A 457 0.87 -21.59 -7.39
C ARG A 457 -0.37 -21.64 -8.25
N ASN A 458 -0.22 -21.62 -9.58
CA ASN A 458 -1.34 -21.70 -10.51
C ASN A 458 -2.04 -23.05 -10.43
N LYS A 459 -1.30 -24.17 -10.27
CA LYS A 459 -1.89 -25.48 -10.04
C LYS A 459 -2.73 -25.53 -8.77
N ILE A 460 -2.19 -25.04 -7.65
CA ILE A 460 -2.93 -24.95 -6.37
C ILE A 460 -4.18 -24.10 -6.54
N SER A 461 -4.08 -22.95 -7.19
CA SER A 461 -5.24 -22.08 -7.43
C SER A 461 -6.33 -22.79 -8.23
N HIS A 462 -5.95 -23.51 -9.28
CA HIS A 462 -6.88 -24.27 -10.11
C HIS A 462 -7.58 -25.40 -9.35
N ILE A 463 -6.85 -26.16 -8.50
CA ILE A 463 -7.43 -27.20 -7.64
C ILE A 463 -8.47 -26.60 -6.68
N VAL A 464 -8.10 -25.53 -5.98
CA VAL A 464 -8.94 -24.89 -4.97
C VAL A 464 -10.18 -24.21 -5.59
N GLU A 465 -10.11 -23.76 -6.84
CA GLU A 465 -11.27 -23.20 -7.56
C GLU A 465 -12.29 -24.28 -7.97
N LYS A 466 -11.85 -25.53 -8.16
CA LYS A 466 -12.71 -26.63 -8.63
C LYS A 466 -13.19 -27.56 -7.51
N SER A 467 -12.71 -27.40 -6.29
CA SER A 467 -13.03 -28.27 -5.16
C SER A 467 -13.13 -27.52 -3.85
N THR A 468 -13.75 -28.13 -2.86
CA THR A 468 -13.86 -27.65 -1.47
C THR A 468 -12.97 -28.48 -0.53
N ALA A 469 -13.04 -28.24 0.76
CA ALA A 469 -12.18 -28.84 1.79
C ALA A 469 -10.67 -28.57 1.61
N ASN A 470 -10.30 -27.50 0.91
CA ASN A 470 -8.90 -27.11 0.78
C ASN A 470 -8.51 -26.07 1.82
N VAL A 471 -7.34 -26.27 2.41
CA VAL A 471 -6.71 -25.34 3.35
C VAL A 471 -5.38 -24.87 2.77
N ILE A 472 -5.31 -23.61 2.39
CA ILE A 472 -4.07 -22.98 1.97
C ILE A 472 -3.37 -22.42 3.21
N VAL A 473 -2.18 -22.92 3.53
CA VAL A 473 -1.35 -22.39 4.62
C VAL A 473 -0.23 -21.58 3.99
N ALA A 474 -0.22 -20.27 4.25
CA ALA A 474 0.64 -19.35 3.52
C ALA A 474 1.29 -18.30 4.44
N THR A 475 2.40 -17.70 3.98
CA THR A 475 2.90 -16.50 4.62
C THR A 475 2.18 -15.25 4.11
N TYR A 476 2.07 -14.20 4.97
CA TYR A 476 1.49 -12.90 4.55
C TYR A 476 2.18 -12.32 3.30
N GLY A 477 3.48 -12.59 3.13
CA GLY A 477 4.23 -12.15 1.95
C GLY A 477 3.72 -12.79 0.65
N CYS A 478 3.35 -14.05 0.69
CA CYS A 478 2.88 -14.81 -0.46
C CYS A 478 1.47 -14.42 -0.89
N MET A 479 0.60 -14.10 0.08
CA MET A 479 -0.73 -13.60 -0.25
C MET A 479 -0.71 -12.27 -1.01
N LYS A 480 0.34 -11.46 -0.85
CA LYS A 480 0.53 -10.24 -1.66
C LYS A 480 0.89 -10.54 -3.12
N GLN A 481 1.49 -11.69 -3.40
CA GLN A 481 2.14 -12.02 -4.67
C GLN A 481 1.29 -12.81 -5.68
N GLY A 482 -0.05 -12.75 -5.61
CA GLY A 482 -0.82 -13.21 -6.76
C GLY A 482 -1.60 -14.52 -6.62
N VAL A 483 -2.00 -14.94 -5.41
CA VAL A 483 -3.01 -16.00 -5.28
C VAL A 483 -4.35 -15.46 -5.79
N ASN A 484 -4.82 -15.96 -6.94
CA ASN A 484 -6.05 -15.53 -7.58
C ASN A 484 -7.11 -16.62 -7.50
N ILE A 485 -7.72 -16.79 -6.32
CA ILE A 485 -8.72 -17.82 -6.09
C ILE A 485 -10.05 -17.15 -5.73
N LYS A 486 -11.13 -17.48 -6.48
CA LYS A 486 -12.47 -16.93 -6.23
C LYS A 486 -13.19 -17.68 -5.12
N LEU A 487 -13.01 -19.00 -5.02
CA LEU A 487 -13.70 -19.89 -4.09
C LEU A 487 -12.98 -19.98 -2.72
N LEU A 488 -12.57 -18.85 -2.14
CA LEU A 488 -12.07 -18.78 -0.76
C LEU A 488 -13.17 -18.25 0.16
N HIS A 489 -13.55 -19.05 1.16
CA HIS A 489 -14.60 -18.72 2.13
C HIS A 489 -14.03 -18.04 3.37
N ASN A 490 -12.91 -18.54 3.89
CA ASN A 490 -12.37 -18.15 5.18
C ASN A 490 -10.93 -17.64 5.06
N LEU A 491 -10.62 -16.61 5.84
CA LEU A 491 -9.27 -16.10 6.09
C LEU A 491 -8.99 -16.17 7.59
N VAL A 492 -8.02 -16.96 8.01
CA VAL A 492 -7.57 -17.01 9.40
C VAL A 492 -6.24 -16.28 9.53
N MET A 493 -6.20 -15.23 10.32
CA MET A 493 -4.99 -14.51 10.68
C MET A 493 -4.32 -15.21 11.86
N ALA A 494 -3.55 -16.27 11.59
CA ALA A 494 -2.96 -17.16 12.59
C ALA A 494 -1.90 -16.48 13.44
N GLU A 495 -1.18 -15.50 12.90
CA GLU A 495 -0.17 -14.74 13.62
C GLU A 495 -0.44 -13.24 13.59
N PRO A 496 0.00 -12.51 14.63
CA PRO A 496 -0.24 -11.08 14.74
C PRO A 496 0.39 -10.30 13.59
N ILE A 497 -0.36 -9.38 13.02
CA ILE A 497 0.12 -8.47 12.00
C ILE A 497 -0.14 -7.01 12.41
N LYS A 498 0.90 -6.19 12.28
CA LYS A 498 0.82 -4.74 12.52
C LYS A 498 0.27 -3.99 11.31
N SER A 499 0.57 -4.49 10.10
CA SER A 499 0.25 -3.79 8.86
C SER A 499 -1.23 -3.94 8.50
N SER A 500 -2.03 -2.92 8.75
CA SER A 500 -3.41 -2.81 8.25
C SER A 500 -3.49 -3.05 6.74
N TYR A 501 -2.50 -2.58 6.00
CA TYR A 501 -2.33 -2.79 4.58
C TYR A 501 -2.32 -4.27 4.16
N ALA A 502 -1.52 -5.11 4.85
CA ALA A 502 -1.47 -6.54 4.53
C ALA A 502 -2.80 -7.24 4.84
N VAL A 503 -3.49 -6.81 5.89
CA VAL A 503 -4.84 -7.29 6.23
C VAL A 503 -5.83 -6.95 5.12
N ILE A 504 -5.88 -5.69 4.71
CA ILE A 504 -6.77 -5.20 3.64
C ILE A 504 -6.56 -5.97 2.34
N GLN A 505 -5.30 -6.17 1.95
CA GLN A 505 -4.99 -6.94 0.74
C GLN A 505 -5.43 -8.40 0.85
N SER A 506 -5.21 -9.03 2.02
CA SER A 506 -5.63 -10.41 2.24
C SER A 506 -7.16 -10.56 2.21
N MET A 507 -7.88 -9.62 2.85
CA MET A 507 -9.34 -9.57 2.82
C MET A 507 -9.86 -9.37 1.39
N GLY A 508 -9.25 -8.48 0.63
CA GLY A 508 -9.62 -8.24 -0.76
C GLY A 508 -9.54 -9.48 -1.66
N ARG A 509 -8.79 -10.50 -1.27
CA ARG A 509 -8.71 -11.75 -2.04
C ARG A 509 -9.84 -12.72 -1.76
N ILE A 510 -10.37 -12.74 -0.53
CA ILE A 510 -11.47 -13.64 -0.19
C ILE A 510 -12.85 -13.09 -0.54
N VAL A 511 -12.97 -11.78 -0.86
CA VAL A 511 -14.26 -11.17 -1.23
C VAL A 511 -14.65 -11.35 -2.70
N ARG A 512 -13.83 -12.00 -3.52
CA ARG A 512 -14.16 -12.26 -4.92
C ARG A 512 -15.40 -13.11 -5.03
N LYS A 513 -16.30 -12.72 -5.93
CA LYS A 513 -17.59 -13.42 -6.08
C LYS A 513 -17.40 -14.79 -6.73
N HIS A 514 -18.08 -15.79 -6.17
CA HIS A 514 -18.24 -17.13 -6.75
C HIS A 514 -19.69 -17.59 -6.53
N PRO A 515 -20.32 -18.33 -7.45
CA PRO A 515 -21.70 -18.80 -7.31
C PRO A 515 -21.95 -19.58 -6.00
N ASP A 516 -21.00 -20.42 -5.62
CA ASP A 516 -21.09 -21.30 -4.43
C ASP A 516 -20.66 -20.61 -3.12
N LYS A 517 -20.36 -19.30 -3.16
CA LYS A 517 -19.93 -18.55 -1.99
C LYS A 517 -20.89 -17.40 -1.65
N LYS A 518 -21.63 -17.53 -0.55
CA LYS A 518 -22.60 -16.52 -0.08
C LYS A 518 -21.98 -15.45 0.79
N VAL A 519 -21.01 -15.80 1.63
CA VAL A 519 -20.32 -14.92 2.57
C VAL A 519 -18.85 -15.33 2.67
N ALA A 520 -17.99 -14.38 2.92
CA ALA A 520 -16.59 -14.60 3.29
C ALA A 520 -16.36 -14.18 4.75
N THR A 521 -15.60 -14.96 5.50
CA THR A 521 -15.36 -14.72 6.93
C THR A 521 -13.87 -14.52 7.21
N VAL A 522 -13.55 -13.47 7.95
CA VAL A 522 -12.21 -13.23 8.51
C VAL A 522 -12.20 -13.61 9.98
N TYR A 523 -11.30 -14.50 10.37
CA TYR A 523 -11.02 -14.83 11.77
C TYR A 523 -9.77 -14.05 12.19
N ASP A 524 -9.97 -13.01 13.00
CA ASP A 524 -8.90 -12.14 13.53
C ASP A 524 -8.56 -12.57 14.97
N LEU A 525 -7.42 -13.24 15.16
CA LEU A 525 -6.99 -13.70 16.47
C LEU A 525 -6.29 -12.58 17.23
N VAL A 526 -6.83 -12.24 18.41
CA VAL A 526 -6.38 -11.13 19.25
C VAL A 526 -5.86 -11.67 20.58
N ASP A 527 -4.55 -11.65 20.78
CA ASP A 527 -3.95 -12.04 22.05
C ASP A 527 -4.16 -10.95 23.09
N ASP A 528 -4.98 -11.25 24.09
CA ASP A 528 -5.38 -10.29 25.12
C ASP A 528 -4.64 -10.49 26.44
N ALA A 529 -3.64 -9.65 26.66
CA ALA A 529 -2.96 -9.51 27.94
C ALA A 529 -3.34 -8.21 28.67
N THR A 530 -4.48 -7.63 28.35
CA THR A 530 -4.98 -6.41 29.00
C THR A 530 -5.12 -6.62 30.52
N TYR A 531 -4.70 -5.63 31.31
CA TYR A 531 -4.88 -5.66 32.77
C TYR A 531 -5.17 -4.28 33.33
N TYR A 532 -5.79 -4.28 34.52
CA TYR A 532 -6.10 -3.07 35.30
C TYR A 532 -4.99 -2.82 36.33
N THR A 533 -4.44 -1.62 36.32
CA THR A 533 -3.55 -1.19 37.41
C THR A 533 -4.39 -0.71 38.58
N ASN A 534 -4.11 -1.19 39.80
CA ASN A 534 -4.74 -0.64 41.00
C ASN A 534 -4.42 0.85 41.13
N PRO A 535 -5.41 1.69 41.47
CA PRO A 535 -5.17 3.11 41.65
C PRO A 535 -4.18 3.34 42.80
N ARG A 536 -3.13 4.10 42.51
CA ARG A 536 -2.32 4.68 43.59
C ARG A 536 -3.11 5.88 44.14
N ASN A 537 -3.38 5.89 45.43
CA ASN A 537 -4.06 6.98 46.14
C ASN A 537 -5.55 7.19 45.80
N GLY A 538 -6.34 6.12 45.62
CA GLY A 538 -7.82 6.23 45.49
C GLY A 538 -8.36 6.79 44.20
N GLY A 539 -7.52 7.03 43.18
CA GLY A 539 -7.94 7.43 41.83
C GLY A 539 -8.45 6.25 40.98
N PRO A 540 -9.08 6.49 39.81
CA PRO A 540 -9.51 5.41 38.93
C PRO A 540 -8.31 4.60 38.43
N GLY A 541 -8.43 3.27 38.42
CA GLY A 541 -7.42 2.39 37.84
C GLY A 541 -7.25 2.63 36.33
N ASN A 542 -6.03 2.51 35.84
CA ASN A 542 -5.74 2.66 34.41
C ASN A 542 -5.74 1.28 33.71
N ILE A 543 -6.40 1.20 32.58
CA ILE A 543 -6.33 0.04 31.69
C ILE A 543 -5.00 0.09 30.92
N LYS A 544 -4.29 -1.04 30.92
CA LYS A 544 -3.07 -1.24 30.13
C LYS A 544 -3.35 -2.26 29.03
N TYR A 545 -3.28 -1.81 27.79
CA TYR A 545 -3.40 -2.65 26.61
C TYR A 545 -2.02 -3.11 26.15
N ASN A 546 -1.88 -4.38 25.82
CA ASN A 546 -0.71 -4.91 25.12
C ASN A 546 -0.69 -4.50 23.64
N TYR A 547 0.41 -4.76 22.92
CA TYR A 547 0.54 -4.35 21.53
C TYR A 547 -0.47 -5.04 20.60
N MET A 548 -0.82 -6.32 20.84
CA MET A 548 -1.74 -7.06 19.99
C MET A 548 -3.14 -6.47 20.04
N VAL A 549 -3.63 -6.09 21.22
CA VAL A 549 -4.90 -5.41 21.39
C VAL A 549 -4.89 -4.01 20.77
N ARG A 550 -3.79 -3.25 20.91
CA ARG A 550 -3.66 -1.93 20.25
C ARG A 550 -3.69 -2.07 18.73
N HIS A 551 -3.00 -3.06 18.17
CA HIS A 551 -3.02 -3.31 16.73
C HIS A 551 -4.40 -3.78 16.25
N TYR A 552 -5.13 -4.52 17.08
CA TYR A 552 -6.53 -4.86 16.80
C TYR A 552 -7.38 -3.59 16.67
N TYR A 553 -7.30 -2.66 17.61
CA TYR A 553 -8.06 -1.41 17.51
C TYR A 553 -7.68 -0.56 16.29
N GLU A 554 -6.44 -0.63 15.82
CA GLU A 554 -6.08 0.00 14.53
C GLU A 554 -6.75 -0.72 13.34
N ARG A 555 -6.88 -2.05 13.38
CA ARG A 555 -7.63 -2.80 12.34
C ARG A 555 -9.12 -2.53 12.39
N VAL A 556 -9.70 -2.39 13.59
CA VAL A 556 -11.12 -2.04 13.78
C VAL A 556 -11.49 -0.71 13.13
N LYS A 557 -10.61 0.29 13.17
CA LYS A 557 -10.83 1.56 12.46
C LYS A 557 -11.07 1.32 10.97
N TYR A 558 -10.31 0.42 10.39
CA TYR A 558 -10.47 0.04 8.99
C TYR A 558 -11.75 -0.77 8.75
N TYR A 559 -12.03 -1.76 9.58
CA TYR A 559 -13.27 -2.55 9.46
C TYR A 559 -14.50 -1.65 9.55
N ALA A 560 -14.49 -0.69 10.47
CA ALA A 560 -15.55 0.30 10.64
C ALA A 560 -15.67 1.25 9.42
N ALA A 561 -14.54 1.69 8.86
CA ALA A 561 -14.53 2.55 7.66
C ALA A 561 -15.13 1.85 6.42
N GLU A 562 -15.07 0.53 6.38
CA GLU A 562 -15.67 -0.30 5.34
C GLU A 562 -17.04 -0.89 5.76
N PHE A 563 -17.62 -0.42 6.87
CA PHE A 563 -18.92 -0.89 7.41
C PHE A 563 -19.04 -2.39 7.56
N LEU A 564 -17.91 -3.08 7.86
CA LEU A 564 -17.92 -4.53 8.01
C LEU A 564 -18.56 -4.93 9.33
N PRO A 565 -19.42 -5.96 9.35
CA PRO A 565 -19.92 -6.56 10.59
C PRO A 565 -18.75 -7.16 11.38
N ILE A 566 -18.65 -6.81 12.66
CA ILE A 566 -17.62 -7.33 13.58
C ILE A 566 -18.34 -8.06 14.72
N GLU A 567 -17.99 -9.34 14.90
CA GLU A 567 -18.38 -10.14 16.06
C GLU A 567 -17.14 -10.33 16.94
N GLU A 568 -17.16 -9.85 18.17
CA GLU A 568 -16.11 -10.11 19.16
C GLU A 568 -16.45 -11.36 19.97
N VAL A 569 -15.58 -12.36 19.91
CA VAL A 569 -15.71 -13.62 20.64
C VAL A 569 -14.61 -13.67 21.69
N HIS A 570 -14.99 -13.57 22.96
CA HIS A 570 -14.08 -13.73 24.08
C HIS A 570 -14.09 -15.19 24.53
N LEU A 571 -12.93 -15.84 24.47
CA LEU A 571 -12.82 -17.23 24.89
C LEU A 571 -12.89 -17.35 26.40
N ASP A 572 -13.67 -18.31 26.88
CA ASP A 572 -13.68 -18.67 28.30
C ASP A 572 -12.45 -19.53 28.63
N GLY A 573 -11.83 -19.25 29.78
CA GLY A 573 -10.67 -19.99 30.25
C GLY A 573 -9.34 -19.31 29.96
N VAL A 574 -8.33 -19.72 30.70
CA VAL A 574 -6.96 -19.22 30.61
C VAL A 574 -6.16 -20.22 29.81
N TYR A 575 -5.62 -19.77 28.68
CA TYR A 575 -4.70 -20.59 27.90
C TYR A 575 -3.29 -20.47 28.50
N GLU A 576 -2.63 -21.62 28.71
CA GLU A 576 -1.28 -21.65 29.27
C GLU A 576 -0.27 -21.18 28.24
N ALA A 577 0.36 -20.05 28.52
CA ALA A 577 1.57 -19.66 27.81
C ALA A 577 2.78 -20.37 28.44
N LYS A 578 3.61 -21.02 27.64
CA LYS A 578 4.85 -21.69 28.06
C LYS A 578 5.96 -20.72 28.51
N VAL A 579 5.61 -19.52 28.93
CA VAL A 579 6.54 -18.47 29.36
C VAL A 579 6.19 -18.01 30.77
N THR A 580 7.21 -17.72 31.56
CA THR A 580 7.07 -17.14 32.91
C THR A 580 7.31 -15.62 32.88
N PRO A 581 6.92 -14.88 33.94
CA PRO A 581 7.28 -13.46 34.04
C PRO A 581 8.79 -13.20 33.98
N ASP A 582 9.62 -14.14 34.51
CA ASP A 582 11.08 -14.05 34.48
C ASP A 582 11.63 -14.28 33.07
N ASP A 583 11.04 -15.19 32.28
CA ASP A 583 11.37 -15.35 30.85
C ASP A 583 11.10 -14.08 30.07
N ILE A 584 9.96 -13.43 30.30
CA ILE A 584 9.60 -12.16 29.65
C ILE A 584 10.62 -11.08 30.04
N LYS A 585 11.00 -10.98 31.29
CA LYS A 585 12.02 -10.06 31.78
C LYS A 585 13.38 -10.33 31.14
N SER A 586 13.81 -11.59 31.09
CA SER A 586 15.06 -12.01 30.43
C SER A 586 15.07 -11.64 28.92
N ARG A 587 13.98 -11.89 28.19
CA ARG A 587 13.83 -11.52 26.78
C ARG A 587 13.91 -10.00 26.57
N ARG A 588 13.30 -9.21 27.44
CA ARG A 588 13.39 -7.73 27.43
C ARG A 588 14.84 -7.26 27.63
N ASP A 589 15.53 -7.82 28.62
CA ASP A 589 16.90 -7.44 28.93
C ASP A 589 17.87 -7.83 27.79
N LYS A 590 17.69 -8.99 27.17
CA LYS A 590 18.41 -9.39 25.95
C LYS A 590 18.14 -8.45 24.78
N ALA A 591 16.88 -8.10 24.53
CA ALA A 591 16.51 -7.18 23.47
C ALA A 591 17.05 -5.76 23.70
N ALA A 592 17.16 -5.32 24.97
CA ALA A 592 17.79 -4.05 25.33
C ALA A 592 19.30 -4.08 25.06
N LYS A 593 20.01 -5.13 25.51
CA LYS A 593 21.45 -5.31 25.28
C LYS A 593 21.80 -5.41 23.79
N SER A 594 21.06 -6.21 23.03
CA SER A 594 21.24 -6.34 21.57
C SER A 594 21.04 -5.00 20.85
N ALA A 595 20.10 -4.16 21.29
CA ALA A 595 19.90 -2.83 20.75
C ALA A 595 21.07 -1.89 21.10
N GLU A 596 21.67 -1.99 22.29
CA GLU A 596 22.86 -1.24 22.69
C GLU A 596 24.11 -1.68 21.95
N GLU A 597 24.31 -2.99 21.78
CA GLU A 597 25.43 -3.55 21.01
C GLU A 597 25.35 -3.21 19.53
N SER A 598 24.15 -3.27 18.93
CA SER A 598 23.96 -2.86 17.54
C SER A 598 24.19 -1.36 17.35
N GLN A 599 23.89 -0.54 18.34
CA GLN A 599 24.24 0.89 18.36
C GLN A 599 25.74 1.11 18.53
N SER A 600 26.42 0.33 19.36
CA SER A 600 27.87 0.44 19.56
C SER A 600 28.66 -0.01 18.32
N ARG A 601 28.28 -1.11 17.66
CA ARG A 601 28.88 -1.58 16.40
C ARG A 601 28.68 -0.57 15.25
N LYS A 602 27.52 0.08 15.18
CA LYS A 602 27.28 1.19 14.24
C LYS A 602 28.12 2.43 14.57
N LYS A 603 28.46 2.68 15.85
CA LYS A 603 29.39 3.76 16.24
C LYS A 603 30.82 3.47 15.82
N THR A 604 31.28 2.22 15.92
CA THR A 604 32.67 1.82 15.59
C THR A 604 32.91 1.78 14.07
N SER A 605 31.92 1.32 13.29
CA SER A 605 32.03 1.34 11.82
C SER A 605 31.95 2.75 11.21
N ARG A 606 31.29 3.70 11.90
CA ARG A 606 31.22 5.12 11.45
C ARG A 606 32.45 5.94 11.81
N LYS A 607 33.20 5.59 12.87
CA LYS A 607 34.50 6.23 13.16
C LYS A 607 35.58 5.94 12.12
N LYS A 608 35.37 4.96 11.23
CA LYS A 608 36.25 4.61 10.11
C LYS A 608 35.86 5.25 8.77
N ALA A 609 34.73 5.95 8.69
CA ALA A 609 34.31 6.69 7.50
C ALA A 609 34.34 8.19 7.85
N GLU A 610 35.36 8.90 7.35
CA GLU A 610 35.41 10.36 7.42
C GLU A 610 34.15 10.96 6.81
N ILE A 611 33.46 11.80 7.58
CA ILE A 611 32.22 12.45 7.21
C ILE A 611 32.54 13.68 6.38
N PRO A 612 32.03 13.81 5.13
CA PRO A 612 32.05 15.10 4.45
C PRO A 612 31.04 16.04 5.13
N ASP A 613 31.48 17.23 5.39
CA ASP A 613 30.78 18.33 6.05
C ASP A 613 29.65 18.88 5.16
N GLN A 614 28.49 18.17 5.05
CA GLN A 614 27.31 18.60 4.30
C GLN A 614 26.00 17.94 4.80
N TYR A 615 25.52 18.33 5.98
CA TYR A 615 24.13 18.09 6.36
C TYR A 615 23.53 19.27 7.15
N GLY A 616 23.41 20.41 6.49
CA GLY A 616 22.41 21.43 6.82
C GLY A 616 21.06 20.99 6.25
N GLY A 617 20.02 20.99 7.07
CA GLY A 617 18.62 20.63 6.85
C GLY A 617 18.16 20.41 5.40
N ARG A 618 18.20 19.20 4.91
CA ARG A 618 17.74 18.86 3.56
C ARG A 618 16.25 18.64 3.55
N THR A 619 15.53 19.43 2.76
CA THR A 619 14.19 19.11 2.27
C THR A 619 14.24 17.76 1.51
N LEU A 620 13.26 16.89 1.73
CA LEU A 620 13.18 15.52 1.16
C LEU A 620 13.14 15.46 -0.39
N PHE A 621 13.19 16.61 -1.06
CA PHE A 621 13.05 16.75 -2.52
C PHE A 621 14.17 17.60 -3.17
N THR A 622 15.23 17.98 -2.46
CA THR A 622 16.39 18.62 -3.07
C THR A 622 17.44 17.57 -3.42
N ARG A 623 17.32 17.01 -4.56
CA ARG A 623 18.20 16.68 -5.68
C ARG A 623 17.43 15.97 -6.76
#